data_5825d0759ced132ae8c7fe28d230e21e
#
_entry.id   5825d0759ced132ae8c7fe28d230e21e
#
_cell.length_a   1.000
_cell.length_b   1.000
_cell.length_c   1.000
_cell.angle_alpha   90.00
_cell.angle_beta   90.00
_cell.angle_gamma   90.00
#
_symmetry.space_group_name_H-M   'P 1'
#
loop_
_entity.id
_entity.type
_entity.pdbx_description
1 polymer ?
#
loop_
_entity_poly.entity_id
_entity_poly.type
_entity_poly.pdbx_seq_one_letter_code
_entity_poly.pdbx_strand_id
1 'polypeptide(L)'
;MSGTGASADRGVLVRAAATTDDALVARLRVRFLADVRDLQGDDVSTAVRDATAEYVTRSHASGALRSWLAEDDGEPVGLVSLIATEVPPTPSDARPFDGYVINLWVSPDRRSQGVGRMLLDTVVAHGRTHGFRRVNLLATEAGHPLYASAGFATNPDVVELHLPR
;
A
#
# COMPACT_ATOMS: atom_id res chain seq x y z
N MET A 1 26.53 36.92 -17.00
CA MET A 1 26.86 35.55 -16.60
C MET A 1 25.58 34.91 -16.08
N SER A 2 24.90 34.19 -16.95
CA SER A 2 23.62 33.53 -16.64
C SER A 2 23.89 32.16 -16.11
N GLY A 3 23.69 31.98 -14.79
CA GLY A 3 23.69 30.68 -14.14
C GLY A 3 22.36 29.97 -14.39
N THR A 4 22.28 29.13 -15.41
CA THR A 4 21.19 28.20 -15.60
C THR A 4 21.27 27.13 -14.52
N GLY A 5 20.50 27.32 -13.44
CA GLY A 5 20.25 26.26 -12.48
C GLY A 5 19.45 25.17 -13.18
N ALA A 6 20.13 24.09 -13.56
CA ALA A 6 19.45 22.85 -13.95
C ALA A 6 18.67 22.35 -12.74
N SER A 7 17.36 22.57 -12.72
CA SER A 7 16.44 21.81 -11.89
C SER A 7 16.59 20.36 -12.33
N ALA A 8 17.26 19.56 -11.52
CA ALA A 8 17.25 18.12 -11.72
C ALA A 8 15.79 17.70 -11.56
N ASP A 9 15.19 17.23 -12.63
CA ASP A 9 13.92 16.53 -12.65
C ASP A 9 14.11 15.27 -11.78
N ARG A 10 13.93 15.44 -10.46
CA ARG A 10 13.97 14.36 -9.47
C ARG A 10 12.59 13.76 -9.48
N GLY A 11 12.40 12.80 -10.34
CA GLY A 11 11.17 12.04 -10.44
C GLY A 11 10.77 11.37 -9.11
N VAL A 12 9.54 10.89 -9.05
CA VAL A 12 9.00 10.19 -7.88
C VAL A 12 9.89 9.00 -7.52
N LEU A 13 10.26 8.91 -6.24
CA LEU A 13 11.02 7.81 -5.66
C LEU A 13 10.13 6.98 -4.74
N VAL A 14 10.30 5.65 -4.78
CA VAL A 14 9.63 4.73 -3.84
C VAL A 14 10.67 4.20 -2.86
N ARG A 15 10.39 4.36 -1.56
CA ARG A 15 11.23 3.81 -0.49
C ARG A 15 10.41 3.03 0.54
N ALA A 16 11.05 2.10 1.22
CA ALA A 16 10.44 1.46 2.39
C ALA A 16 10.22 2.49 3.51
N ALA A 17 9.08 2.40 4.19
CA ALA A 17 8.81 3.17 5.38
C ALA A 17 9.63 2.61 6.56
N ALA A 18 10.24 3.50 7.34
CA ALA A 18 10.86 3.17 8.62
C ALA A 18 9.85 3.36 9.76
N THR A 19 10.19 2.92 10.97
CA THR A 19 9.33 3.13 12.16
C THR A 19 9.11 4.61 12.48
N THR A 20 10.02 5.48 12.09
CA THR A 20 9.86 6.94 12.18
C THR A 20 8.78 7.48 11.25
N ASP A 21 8.35 6.72 10.26
CA ASP A 21 7.27 7.09 9.33
C ASP A 21 5.88 6.64 9.80
N ASP A 22 5.75 5.94 10.93
CA ASP A 22 4.49 5.33 11.37
C ASP A 22 3.33 6.33 11.42
N ALA A 23 3.58 7.53 11.95
CA ALA A 23 2.57 8.59 12.00
C ALA A 23 2.16 9.08 10.60
N LEU A 24 3.10 9.13 9.66
CA LEU A 24 2.84 9.48 8.26
C LEU A 24 2.02 8.38 7.58
N VAL A 25 2.42 7.12 7.73
CA VAL A 25 1.69 5.95 7.18
C VAL A 25 0.25 5.92 7.70
N ALA A 26 0.05 6.11 9.00
CA ALA A 26 -1.29 6.16 9.61
C ALA A 26 -2.13 7.31 9.02
N ARG A 27 -1.56 8.49 8.87
CA ARG A 27 -2.24 9.65 8.27
C ARG A 27 -2.63 9.41 6.82
N LEU A 28 -1.73 8.83 6.01
CA LEU A 28 -2.01 8.52 4.61
C LEU A 28 -3.06 7.41 4.46
N ARG A 29 -3.08 6.42 5.38
CA ARG A 29 -4.16 5.44 5.42
C ARG A 29 -5.52 6.09 5.71
N VAL A 30 -5.58 7.05 6.62
CA VAL A 30 -6.83 7.79 6.89
C VAL A 30 -7.30 8.53 5.63
N ARG A 31 -6.38 9.17 4.88
CA ARG A 31 -6.72 9.78 3.58
C ARG A 31 -7.24 8.75 2.59
N PHE A 32 -6.57 7.62 2.45
CA PHE A 32 -7.06 6.51 1.60
C PHE A 32 -8.48 6.10 1.97
N LEU A 33 -8.78 5.92 3.26
CA LEU A 33 -10.11 5.53 3.73
C LEU A 33 -11.16 6.59 3.42
N ALA A 34 -10.82 7.87 3.55
CA ALA A 34 -11.69 8.97 3.18
C ALA A 34 -11.98 8.98 1.67
N ASP A 35 -10.94 8.87 0.83
CA ASP A 35 -11.07 8.85 -0.63
C ASP A 35 -11.92 7.67 -1.13
N VAL A 36 -11.70 6.45 -0.61
CA VAL A 36 -12.44 5.25 -1.05
C VAL A 36 -13.92 5.31 -0.66
N ARG A 37 -14.26 6.06 0.38
CA ARG A 37 -15.64 6.19 0.88
C ARG A 37 -16.30 7.51 0.50
N ASP A 38 -15.63 8.32 -0.30
CA ASP A 38 -16.07 9.68 -0.66
C ASP A 38 -16.41 10.53 0.58
N LEU A 39 -15.59 10.41 1.62
CA LEU A 39 -15.73 11.13 2.88
C LEU A 39 -14.82 12.36 2.86
N GLN A 40 -15.28 13.44 3.51
CA GLN A 40 -14.38 14.54 3.85
C GLN A 40 -13.41 14.08 4.95
N GLY A 41 -12.18 14.60 4.94
CA GLY A 41 -11.14 14.15 5.87
C GLY A 41 -11.54 14.18 7.35
N ASP A 42 -12.42 15.11 7.73
CA ASP A 42 -12.90 15.27 9.12
C ASP A 42 -14.01 14.27 9.50
N ASP A 43 -14.61 13.58 8.52
CA ASP A 43 -15.64 12.57 8.77
C ASP A 43 -15.06 11.26 9.34
N VAL A 44 -13.74 11.08 9.24
CA VAL A 44 -13.07 9.95 9.89
C VAL A 44 -12.92 10.25 11.38
N SER A 45 -13.63 9.50 12.22
CA SER A 45 -13.64 9.73 13.66
C SER A 45 -12.25 9.63 14.30
N THR A 46 -12.06 10.35 15.40
CA THR A 46 -10.82 10.30 16.20
C THR A 46 -10.50 8.88 16.63
N ALA A 47 -11.50 8.11 17.04
CA ALA A 47 -11.32 6.70 17.43
C ALA A 47 -10.71 5.84 16.29
N VAL A 48 -11.13 6.06 15.04
CA VAL A 48 -10.55 5.36 13.88
C VAL A 48 -9.13 5.83 13.59
N ARG A 49 -8.84 7.13 13.77
CA ARG A 49 -7.49 7.68 13.61
C ARG A 49 -6.52 7.09 14.63
N ASP A 50 -6.93 7.05 15.91
CA ASP A 50 -6.12 6.53 17.01
C ASP A 50 -5.89 5.02 16.84
N ALA A 51 -6.93 4.26 16.56
CA ALA A 51 -6.82 2.83 16.28
C ALA A 51 -5.92 2.53 15.07
N THR A 52 -5.95 3.39 14.04
CA THR A 52 -5.08 3.28 12.87
C THR A 52 -3.61 3.51 13.24
N ALA A 53 -3.33 4.54 14.02
CA ALA A 53 -1.97 4.84 14.47
C ALA A 53 -1.40 3.70 15.32
N GLU A 54 -2.17 3.20 16.27
CA GLU A 54 -1.79 2.06 17.11
C GLU A 54 -1.56 0.79 16.29
N TYR A 55 -2.45 0.49 15.33
CA TYR A 55 -2.30 -0.65 14.44
C TYR A 55 -1.01 -0.57 13.62
N VAL A 56 -0.71 0.57 13.01
CA VAL A 56 0.49 0.76 12.19
C VAL A 56 1.74 0.53 13.03
N THR A 57 1.87 1.22 14.17
CA THR A 57 3.05 1.11 15.03
C THR A 57 3.28 -0.32 15.50
N ARG A 58 2.25 -0.99 16.02
CA ARG A 58 2.35 -2.37 16.49
C ARG A 58 2.70 -3.34 15.36
N SER A 59 2.09 -3.18 14.20
CA SER A 59 2.24 -4.12 13.08
C SER A 59 3.56 -3.92 12.33
N HIS A 60 4.08 -2.70 12.24
CA HIS A 60 5.45 -2.45 11.75
C HIS A 60 6.50 -3.04 12.70
N ALA A 61 6.35 -2.81 14.01
CA ALA A 61 7.27 -3.35 15.02
C ALA A 61 7.34 -4.87 15.01
N SER A 62 6.22 -5.56 14.78
CA SER A 62 6.18 -7.03 14.68
C SER A 62 6.60 -7.57 13.30
N GLY A 63 6.74 -6.72 12.29
CA GLY A 63 6.97 -7.15 10.90
C GLY A 63 5.75 -7.71 10.17
N ALA A 64 4.58 -7.72 10.80
CA ALA A 64 3.32 -8.15 10.18
C ALA A 64 2.81 -7.18 9.10
N LEU A 65 3.21 -5.93 9.19
CA LEU A 65 2.94 -4.89 8.18
C LEU A 65 4.26 -4.37 7.64
N ARG A 66 4.33 -4.18 6.33
CA ARG A 66 5.39 -3.41 5.66
C ARG A 66 4.76 -2.37 4.77
N SER A 67 5.33 -1.17 4.76
CA SER A 67 4.81 -0.07 3.96
C SER A 67 5.90 0.56 3.11
N TRP A 68 5.49 1.14 1.98
CA TRP A 68 6.35 1.90 1.09
C TRP A 68 5.69 3.23 0.78
N LEU A 69 6.50 4.26 0.74
CA LEU A 69 6.12 5.64 0.44
C LEU A 69 6.64 6.00 -0.95
N ALA A 70 5.82 6.62 -1.75
CA ALA A 70 6.24 7.35 -2.94
C ALA A 70 6.43 8.81 -2.56
N GLU A 71 7.56 9.38 -2.89
CA GLU A 71 7.92 10.76 -2.57
C GLU A 71 8.33 11.51 -3.84
N ASP A 72 7.87 12.74 -3.98
CA ASP A 72 8.26 13.69 -5.00
C ASP A 72 8.89 14.91 -4.32
N ASP A 73 10.18 15.13 -4.55
CA ASP A 73 10.99 16.14 -3.84
C ASP A 73 10.87 16.09 -2.31
N GLY A 74 10.75 14.88 -1.76
CA GLY A 74 10.63 14.64 -0.31
C GLY A 74 9.20 14.75 0.23
N GLU A 75 8.24 15.15 -0.58
CA GLU A 75 6.83 15.18 -0.19
C GLU A 75 6.15 13.84 -0.47
N PRO A 76 5.40 13.27 0.48
CA PRO A 76 4.73 11.99 0.30
C PRO A 76 3.54 12.13 -0.65
N VAL A 77 3.63 11.47 -1.81
CA VAL A 77 2.61 11.46 -2.86
C VAL A 77 1.92 10.11 -3.05
N GLY A 78 2.35 9.08 -2.33
CA GLY A 78 1.72 7.77 -2.40
C GLY A 78 2.12 6.85 -1.27
N LEU A 79 1.27 5.85 -1.04
CA LEU A 79 1.44 4.81 -0.02
C LEU A 79 0.98 3.47 -0.58
N VAL A 80 1.67 2.41 -0.22
CA VAL A 80 1.19 1.04 -0.29
C VAL A 80 1.65 0.26 0.93
N SER A 81 0.84 -0.67 1.40
CA SER A 81 1.22 -1.54 2.50
C SER A 81 0.93 -3.00 2.18
N LEU A 82 1.73 -3.90 2.75
CA LEU A 82 1.60 -5.35 2.63
C LEU A 82 1.47 -5.95 4.03
N ILE A 83 0.38 -6.65 4.27
CA ILE A 83 0.23 -7.51 5.45
C ILE A 83 0.81 -8.88 5.10
N ALA A 84 1.74 -9.37 5.92
CA ALA A 84 2.26 -10.72 5.83
C ALA A 84 1.47 -11.64 6.76
N THR A 85 0.88 -12.68 6.20
CA THR A 85 0.17 -13.70 6.97
C THR A 85 0.92 -15.01 6.86
N GLU A 86 1.27 -15.58 8.01
CA GLU A 86 1.85 -16.90 8.05
C GLU A 86 0.80 -17.95 7.68
N VAL A 87 1.18 -18.88 6.83
CA VAL A 87 0.29 -19.93 6.32
C VAL A 87 0.96 -21.31 6.43
N PRO A 88 0.20 -22.37 6.73
CA PRO A 88 0.76 -23.70 6.79
C PRO A 88 1.26 -24.16 5.43
N PRO A 89 2.31 -25.01 5.39
CA PRO A 89 2.79 -25.58 4.15
C PRO A 89 1.74 -26.50 3.52
N THR A 90 1.78 -26.60 2.19
CA THR A 90 0.98 -27.57 1.41
C THR A 90 1.92 -28.54 0.71
N PRO A 91 1.42 -29.70 0.23
CA PRO A 91 2.26 -30.65 -0.51
C PRO A 91 2.95 -30.05 -1.76
N SER A 92 2.37 -29.01 -2.35
CA SER A 92 2.87 -28.36 -3.57
C SER A 92 3.65 -27.07 -3.30
N ASP A 93 3.54 -26.50 -2.09
CA ASP A 93 4.16 -25.20 -1.78
C ASP A 93 4.44 -25.08 -0.27
N ALA A 94 5.72 -25.05 0.07
CA ALA A 94 6.19 -24.94 1.45
C ALA A 94 6.50 -23.48 1.89
N ARG A 95 6.26 -22.50 1.03
CA ARG A 95 6.51 -21.09 1.38
C ARG A 95 5.57 -20.65 2.51
N PRO A 96 6.08 -19.93 3.53
CA PRO A 96 5.35 -19.74 4.77
C PRO A 96 4.39 -18.54 4.78
N PHE A 97 4.41 -17.67 3.75
CA PHE A 97 3.67 -16.42 3.79
C PHE A 97 2.75 -16.21 2.59
N ASP A 98 1.56 -15.69 2.88
CA ASP A 98 0.72 -14.98 1.93
C ASP A 98 0.77 -13.48 2.22
N GLY A 99 0.73 -12.66 1.17
CA GLY A 99 0.67 -11.21 1.26
C GLY A 99 -0.71 -10.66 0.94
N TYR A 100 -1.16 -9.67 1.70
CA TYR A 100 -2.38 -8.92 1.42
C TYR A 100 -2.06 -7.44 1.27
N VAL A 101 -2.25 -6.90 0.06
CA VAL A 101 -2.00 -5.48 -0.25
C VAL A 101 -3.16 -4.65 0.26
N ILE A 102 -2.81 -3.63 1.02
CA ILE A 102 -3.75 -2.61 1.50
C ILE A 102 -3.17 -1.21 1.24
N ASN A 103 -4.00 -0.19 1.36
CA ASN A 103 -3.59 1.22 1.34
C ASN A 103 -2.89 1.66 0.04
N LEU A 104 -3.16 1.03 -1.10
CA LEU A 104 -2.64 1.57 -2.35
C LEU A 104 -3.33 2.90 -2.64
N TRP A 105 -2.64 3.97 -2.31
CA TRP A 105 -3.12 5.34 -2.42
C TRP A 105 -2.11 6.21 -3.17
N VAL A 106 -2.60 7.09 -4.01
CA VAL A 106 -1.82 8.11 -4.71
C VAL A 106 -2.54 9.43 -4.57
N SER A 107 -1.80 10.47 -4.24
CA SER A 107 -2.31 11.84 -4.15
C SER A 107 -3.05 12.22 -5.44
N PRO A 108 -4.23 12.85 -5.36
CA PRO A 108 -5.07 13.15 -6.54
C PRO A 108 -4.33 13.85 -7.68
N ASP A 109 -3.45 14.79 -7.36
CA ASP A 109 -2.63 15.55 -8.31
C ASP A 109 -1.49 14.74 -8.95
N ARG A 110 -1.22 13.53 -8.46
CA ARG A 110 -0.20 12.61 -8.98
C ARG A 110 -0.78 11.33 -9.59
N ARG A 111 -2.09 11.21 -9.67
CA ARG A 111 -2.76 10.06 -10.32
C ARG A 111 -2.49 10.06 -11.83
N SER A 112 -2.59 8.89 -12.44
CA SER A 112 -2.35 8.68 -13.88
C SER A 112 -0.93 9.02 -14.38
N GLN A 113 0.03 9.18 -13.44
CA GLN A 113 1.45 9.45 -13.73
C GLN A 113 2.35 8.25 -13.41
N GLY A 114 1.77 7.05 -13.26
CA GLY A 114 2.55 5.82 -13.03
C GLY A 114 2.90 5.54 -11.57
N VAL A 115 2.64 6.45 -10.61
CA VAL A 115 3.01 6.28 -9.20
C VAL A 115 2.39 5.03 -8.57
N GLY A 116 1.12 4.77 -8.83
CA GLY A 116 0.44 3.56 -8.32
C GLY A 116 1.06 2.29 -8.87
N ARG A 117 1.52 2.28 -10.11
CA ARG A 117 2.23 1.16 -10.72
C ARG A 117 3.59 0.94 -10.05
N MET A 118 4.37 1.98 -9.82
CA MET A 118 5.66 1.89 -9.13
C MET A 118 5.52 1.29 -7.73
N LEU A 119 4.53 1.74 -6.97
CA LEU A 119 4.20 1.22 -5.63
C LEU A 119 3.84 -0.27 -5.70
N LEU A 120 2.98 -0.65 -6.63
CA LEU A 120 2.53 -2.03 -6.78
C LEU A 120 3.67 -2.97 -7.22
N ASP A 121 4.51 -2.54 -8.17
CA ASP A 121 5.68 -3.28 -8.62
C ASP A 121 6.68 -3.51 -7.47
N THR A 122 6.84 -2.52 -6.58
CA THR A 122 7.68 -2.64 -5.39
C THR A 122 7.16 -3.73 -4.44
N VAL A 123 5.85 -3.78 -4.19
CA VAL A 123 5.24 -4.82 -3.36
C VAL A 123 5.40 -6.20 -3.99
N VAL A 124 5.14 -6.33 -5.29
CA VAL A 124 5.29 -7.61 -6.01
C VAL A 124 6.73 -8.08 -5.98
N ALA A 125 7.70 -7.19 -6.20
CA ALA A 125 9.12 -7.50 -6.10
C ALA A 125 9.50 -7.96 -4.68
N HIS A 126 9.00 -7.28 -3.65
CA HIS A 126 9.19 -7.67 -2.25
C HIS A 126 8.65 -9.09 -1.99
N GLY A 127 7.43 -9.37 -2.41
CA GLY A 127 6.84 -10.70 -2.25
C GLY A 127 7.65 -11.81 -2.91
N ARG A 128 8.18 -11.56 -4.12
CA ARG A 128 9.04 -12.51 -4.84
C ARG A 128 10.36 -12.76 -4.11
N THR A 129 11.03 -11.71 -3.64
CA THR A 129 12.35 -11.82 -2.99
C THR A 129 12.28 -12.43 -1.59
N HIS A 130 11.13 -12.30 -0.91
CA HIS A 130 10.91 -12.82 0.43
C HIS A 130 10.11 -14.12 0.47
N GLY A 131 9.94 -14.77 -0.68
CA GLY A 131 9.34 -16.09 -0.75
C GLY A 131 7.86 -16.14 -0.37
N PHE A 132 7.10 -15.11 -0.66
CA PHE A 132 5.66 -15.16 -0.49
C PHE A 132 5.06 -16.14 -1.51
N ARG A 133 4.10 -16.95 -1.08
CA ARG A 133 3.40 -17.89 -1.93
C ARG A 133 2.51 -17.19 -2.94
N ARG A 134 1.82 -16.18 -2.49
CA ARG A 134 0.96 -15.31 -3.31
C ARG A 134 0.82 -13.93 -2.67
N VAL A 135 0.41 -12.98 -3.49
CA VAL A 135 0.00 -11.64 -3.05
C VAL A 135 -1.42 -11.41 -3.57
N ASN A 136 -2.32 -11.02 -2.71
CA ASN A 136 -3.71 -10.74 -3.03
C ASN A 136 -4.14 -9.35 -2.55
N LEU A 137 -5.29 -8.89 -3.01
CA LEU A 137 -5.86 -7.60 -2.65
C LEU A 137 -7.37 -7.60 -2.90
N LEU A 138 -8.06 -6.66 -2.27
CA LEU A 138 -9.43 -6.31 -2.62
C LEU A 138 -9.38 -5.13 -3.60
N ALA A 139 -9.84 -5.36 -4.83
CA ALA A 139 -9.81 -4.34 -5.86
C ALA A 139 -11.06 -3.46 -5.81
N THR A 140 -10.88 -2.14 -5.95
CA THR A 140 -11.96 -1.25 -6.35
C THR A 140 -12.16 -1.33 -7.87
N GLU A 141 -13.33 -1.00 -8.37
CA GLU A 141 -13.61 -0.99 -9.81
C GLU A 141 -12.58 -0.14 -10.58
N ALA A 142 -12.27 1.05 -10.08
CA ALA A 142 -11.27 1.94 -10.66
C ALA A 142 -9.84 1.38 -10.63
N GLY A 143 -9.53 0.47 -9.71
CA GLY A 143 -8.20 -0.14 -9.59
C GLY A 143 -7.98 -1.34 -10.51
N HIS A 144 -9.02 -1.97 -11.03
CA HIS A 144 -8.92 -3.20 -11.84
C HIS A 144 -7.92 -3.10 -13.01
N PRO A 145 -7.89 -2.03 -13.84
CA PRO A 145 -6.94 -1.94 -14.95
C PRO A 145 -5.48 -1.95 -14.47
N LEU A 146 -5.20 -1.27 -13.35
CA LEU A 146 -3.85 -1.24 -12.76
C LEU A 146 -3.43 -2.64 -12.31
N TYR A 147 -4.28 -3.32 -11.57
CA TYR A 147 -3.98 -4.66 -11.05
C TYR A 147 -3.81 -5.69 -12.16
N ALA A 148 -4.70 -5.69 -13.14
CA ALA A 148 -4.58 -6.56 -14.31
C ALA A 148 -3.27 -6.33 -15.07
N SER A 149 -2.87 -5.07 -15.27
CA SER A 149 -1.59 -4.73 -15.93
C SER A 149 -0.36 -5.19 -15.14
N ALA A 150 -0.48 -5.36 -13.83
CA ALA A 150 0.57 -5.88 -12.94
C ALA A 150 0.55 -7.41 -12.81
N GLY A 151 -0.37 -8.09 -13.51
CA GLY A 151 -0.47 -9.55 -13.54
C GLY A 151 -1.38 -10.15 -12.46
N PHE A 152 -2.17 -9.33 -11.76
CA PHE A 152 -3.20 -9.86 -10.87
C PHE A 152 -4.39 -10.39 -11.69
N ALA A 153 -4.93 -11.50 -11.24
CA ALA A 153 -6.11 -12.12 -11.81
C ALA A 153 -7.16 -12.37 -10.73
N THR A 154 -8.41 -12.39 -11.12
CA THR A 154 -9.51 -12.74 -10.21
C THR A 154 -9.41 -14.21 -9.82
N ASN A 155 -9.73 -14.51 -8.56
CA ASN A 155 -9.81 -15.88 -8.07
C ASN A 155 -11.29 -16.25 -7.85
N PRO A 156 -11.90 -17.07 -8.70
CA PRO A 156 -13.30 -17.47 -8.57
C PRO A 156 -13.56 -18.38 -7.37
N ASP A 157 -12.52 -18.94 -6.76
CA ASP A 157 -12.64 -19.87 -5.63
C ASP A 157 -12.69 -19.14 -4.27
N VAL A 158 -12.54 -17.81 -4.27
CA VAL A 158 -12.64 -17.01 -3.04
C VAL A 158 -14.10 -16.65 -2.79
N VAL A 159 -14.59 -17.08 -1.62
CA VAL A 159 -15.93 -16.73 -1.13
C VAL A 159 -15.80 -15.96 0.19
N GLU A 160 -16.65 -14.97 0.40
CA GLU A 160 -16.64 -14.11 1.58
C GLU A 160 -17.99 -14.17 2.31
N LEU A 161 -17.94 -14.14 3.63
CA LEU A 161 -19.08 -13.94 4.50
C LEU A 161 -18.85 -12.69 5.36
N HIS A 162 -19.70 -11.69 5.17
CA HIS A 162 -19.68 -10.51 6.02
C HIS A 162 -20.46 -10.79 7.30
N LEU A 163 -19.75 -10.74 8.43
CA LEU A 163 -20.36 -10.91 9.73
C LEU A 163 -21.03 -9.60 10.17
N PRO A 164 -22.24 -9.65 10.76
CA PRO A 164 -22.90 -8.47 11.29
C PRO A 164 -22.08 -7.86 12.44
N ARG A 165 -22.20 -6.55 12.60
CA ARG A 165 -21.60 -5.79 13.71
C ARG A 165 -22.40 -5.98 14.98
#